data_27ba6bd58a97cb53794cb0b4aecda1b3
#
_entry.id   27ba6bd58a97cb53794cb0b4aecda1b3
#
_cell.length_a   1.000
_cell.length_b   1.000
_cell.length_c   1.000
_cell.angle_alpha   90.00
_cell.angle_beta   90.00
_cell.angle_gamma   90.00
#
_symmetry.space_group_name_H-M   'P 1'
#
loop_
_entity.id
_entity.type
_entity.pdbx_description
1 polymer ?
#
loop_
_entity_poly.entity_id
_entity_poly.type
_entity_poly.pdbx_seq_one_letter_code
_entity_poly.pdbx_strand_id
1 'polypeptide(L)'
;MSKLSSLMEAAKQNKKKTAIIAVVVVLVLAALFMRFKGGSKGGSGGGPGGPGGMQDTQMDNVATVAAENPKSGTIERTTSTSGTVEASDVVYVYAKASGDVTGVNVSVGDMVTAGQLLCTINTEQVETAKNAMDSASVNLTEAQSNLSRMQLLYQGGDISDQEWEQYQNQAKTAQLNYESAKLNYDRQVEYSSVTAPISGKIETMDIDVYDHVNQQAQLCVISGEGDKRVSFYVSERVMSNLNQGDAMTIVKDGTTYDGVITDVSSMADESNGLFKIKAELPEANSLSTGSTVKVTVTSERAENVMTVPVDAIY
;
A
#
# COMPACT_ATOMS: atom_id res chain seq x y z
N MET A 1 -23.49 -23.93 24.97
CA MET A 1 -23.96 -25.02 24.07
C MET A 1 -24.32 -24.56 22.64
N SER A 2 -24.08 -23.33 22.26
CA SER A 2 -24.49 -22.81 20.92
C SER A 2 -23.42 -22.86 19.81
N LYS A 3 -22.16 -23.17 20.14
CA LYS A 3 -21.08 -23.26 19.13
C LYS A 3 -20.89 -24.66 18.50
N LEU A 4 -21.47 -25.69 19.11
CA LEU A 4 -21.40 -27.05 18.53
C LEU A 4 -22.49 -27.29 17.47
N SER A 5 -23.63 -26.63 17.55
CA SER A 5 -24.73 -26.78 16.57
C SER A 5 -24.40 -26.14 15.23
N SER A 6 -23.68 -25.00 15.22
CA SER A 6 -23.28 -24.30 13.98
C SER A 6 -22.18 -25.03 13.19
N LEU A 7 -21.30 -25.77 13.89
CA LEU A 7 -20.26 -26.58 13.25
C LEU A 7 -20.85 -27.88 12.63
N MET A 8 -21.90 -28.44 13.24
CA MET A 8 -22.60 -29.62 12.67
C MET A 8 -23.43 -29.25 11.43
N GLU A 9 -23.98 -28.05 11.36
CA GLU A 9 -24.76 -27.58 10.21
C GLU A 9 -23.87 -27.24 8.99
N ALA A 10 -22.68 -26.66 9.21
CA ALA A 10 -21.69 -26.44 8.17
C ALA A 10 -21.11 -27.73 7.58
N ALA A 11 -20.90 -28.76 8.41
CA ALA A 11 -20.45 -30.08 7.95
C ALA A 11 -21.51 -30.82 7.13
N LYS A 12 -22.81 -30.62 7.42
CA LYS A 12 -23.93 -31.20 6.69
C LYS A 12 -24.17 -30.59 5.31
N GLN A 13 -23.86 -29.29 5.15
CA GLN A 13 -23.98 -28.58 3.87
C GLN A 13 -22.88 -29.00 2.87
N ASN A 14 -21.67 -29.27 3.35
CA ASN A 14 -20.57 -29.74 2.49
C ASN A 14 -20.79 -31.18 1.97
N LYS A 15 -21.38 -32.05 2.76
CA LYS A 15 -21.70 -33.42 2.29
C LYS A 15 -22.75 -33.47 1.18
N LYS A 16 -23.72 -32.55 1.18
CA LYS A 16 -24.72 -32.47 0.10
C LYS A 16 -24.11 -31.93 -1.19
N LYS A 17 -23.20 -30.94 -1.13
CA LYS A 17 -22.50 -30.42 -2.31
C LYS A 17 -21.54 -31.45 -2.90
N THR A 18 -20.82 -32.21 -2.08
CA THR A 18 -19.92 -33.29 -2.54
C THR A 18 -20.72 -34.46 -3.17
N ALA A 19 -21.88 -34.79 -2.61
CA ALA A 19 -22.76 -35.82 -3.19
C ALA A 19 -23.32 -35.38 -4.56
N ILE A 20 -23.72 -34.12 -4.74
CA ILE A 20 -24.22 -33.60 -6.01
C ILE A 20 -23.11 -33.61 -7.07
N ILE A 21 -21.88 -33.20 -6.71
CA ILE A 21 -20.74 -33.23 -7.63
C ILE A 21 -20.41 -34.68 -8.04
N ALA A 22 -20.44 -35.62 -7.12
CA ALA A 22 -20.18 -37.02 -7.43
C ALA A 22 -21.25 -37.62 -8.38
N VAL A 23 -22.52 -37.26 -8.21
CA VAL A 23 -23.60 -37.70 -9.12
C VAL A 23 -23.45 -37.08 -10.53
N VAL A 24 -23.07 -35.82 -10.62
CA VAL A 24 -22.83 -35.15 -11.91
C VAL A 24 -21.64 -35.79 -12.64
N VAL A 25 -20.55 -36.10 -11.93
CA VAL A 25 -19.37 -36.75 -12.52
C VAL A 25 -19.70 -38.16 -13.02
N VAL A 26 -20.52 -38.92 -12.29
CA VAL A 26 -20.96 -40.26 -12.71
C VAL A 26 -21.88 -40.16 -13.94
N LEU A 27 -22.77 -39.19 -14.01
CA LEU A 27 -23.64 -38.99 -15.18
C LEU A 27 -22.83 -38.54 -16.43
N VAL A 28 -21.82 -37.70 -16.25
CA VAL A 28 -20.94 -37.30 -17.36
C VAL A 28 -20.11 -38.48 -17.85
N LEU A 29 -19.57 -39.33 -16.95
CA LEU A 29 -18.85 -40.55 -17.32
C LEU A 29 -19.75 -41.57 -17.98
N ALA A 30 -20.99 -41.73 -17.54
CA ALA A 30 -21.98 -42.60 -18.20
C ALA A 30 -22.34 -42.12 -19.60
N ALA A 31 -22.53 -40.83 -19.81
CA ALA A 31 -22.77 -40.21 -21.11
C ALA A 31 -21.59 -40.36 -22.08
N LEU A 32 -20.35 -40.27 -21.58
CA LEU A 32 -19.14 -40.53 -22.36
C LEU A 32 -19.03 -42.03 -22.74
N PHE A 33 -19.42 -42.94 -21.85
CA PHE A 33 -19.36 -44.39 -22.12
C PHE A 33 -20.42 -44.87 -23.12
N MET A 34 -21.59 -44.22 -23.14
CA MET A 34 -22.62 -44.49 -24.14
C MET A 34 -22.26 -44.00 -25.54
N ARG A 35 -21.38 -43.01 -25.67
CA ARG A 35 -20.93 -42.47 -26.96
C ARG A 35 -19.86 -43.32 -27.64
N PHE A 36 -19.22 -44.27 -26.89
CA PHE A 36 -18.16 -45.14 -27.39
C PHE A 36 -18.62 -46.53 -27.78
N LYS A 37 -19.92 -46.85 -27.62
CA LYS A 37 -20.47 -48.21 -27.91
C LYS A 37 -21.48 -48.20 -29.03
N GLY A 38 -21.10 -47.65 -30.19
CA GLY A 38 -21.97 -47.67 -31.38
C GLY A 38 -21.16 -47.82 -32.66
N GLY A 39 -21.00 -49.05 -33.14
CA GLY A 39 -20.59 -49.18 -34.51
C GLY A 39 -19.66 -50.35 -34.80
N SER A 40 -20.17 -51.58 -34.77
CA SER A 40 -19.62 -52.65 -35.57
C SER A 40 -20.70 -53.71 -35.79
N LYS A 41 -21.22 -53.79 -37.01
CA LYS A 41 -21.77 -55.06 -37.49
C LYS A 41 -21.42 -55.18 -38.97
N GLY A 42 -20.58 -56.20 -39.24
CA GLY A 42 -20.23 -56.64 -40.55
C GLY A 42 -21.37 -57.36 -41.26
N GLY A 43 -21.29 -57.42 -42.54
CA GLY A 43 -22.09 -58.26 -43.43
C GLY A 43 -21.22 -58.78 -44.57
N SER A 44 -20.98 -60.06 -44.51
CA SER A 44 -20.29 -60.88 -45.52
C SER A 44 -21.25 -61.19 -46.69
N GLY A 45 -20.70 -61.21 -47.91
CA GLY A 45 -21.41 -61.73 -49.08
C GLY A 45 -20.52 -61.71 -50.29
N GLY A 46 -19.98 -62.89 -50.67
CA GLY A 46 -19.08 -63.10 -51.81
C GLY A 46 -19.80 -63.31 -53.13
N GLY A 47 -19.02 -63.28 -54.18
CA GLY A 47 -19.34 -63.75 -55.54
C GLY A 47 -18.30 -63.26 -56.59
N PRO A 48 -17.81 -64.16 -57.44
CA PRO A 48 -16.63 -63.90 -58.24
C PRO A 48 -16.93 -63.51 -59.70
N GLY A 49 -16.03 -62.81 -60.34
CA GLY A 49 -15.88 -62.93 -61.79
C GLY A 49 -15.74 -61.66 -62.57
N GLY A 50 -14.61 -61.53 -63.30
CA GLY A 50 -14.47 -60.85 -64.57
C GLY A 50 -13.39 -59.73 -64.62
N PRO A 51 -12.44 -59.85 -65.59
CA PRO A 51 -11.35 -58.90 -65.72
C PRO A 51 -11.72 -57.82 -66.79
N GLY A 52 -11.34 -56.60 -66.49
CA GLY A 52 -11.45 -55.55 -67.54
C GLY A 52 -11.35 -54.14 -67.02
N GLY A 53 -10.31 -53.46 -67.42
CA GLY A 53 -10.29 -52.02 -67.49
C GLY A 53 -9.50 -51.29 -66.42
N MET A 54 -8.23 -51.08 -66.67
CA MET A 54 -7.45 -50.00 -66.10
C MET A 54 -8.15 -48.68 -66.43
N GLN A 55 -8.70 -48.04 -65.47
CA GLN A 55 -9.02 -46.64 -65.47
C GLN A 55 -8.28 -45.99 -64.33
N ASP A 56 -7.26 -45.28 -64.75
CA ASP A 56 -6.45 -44.40 -63.92
C ASP A 56 -7.35 -43.31 -63.36
N THR A 57 -7.96 -43.55 -62.20
CA THR A 57 -8.60 -42.47 -61.45
C THR A 57 -7.50 -41.73 -60.70
N GLN A 58 -6.98 -40.66 -61.32
CA GLN A 58 -6.36 -39.58 -60.58
C GLN A 58 -7.29 -39.23 -59.44
N MET A 59 -6.94 -39.67 -58.23
CA MET A 59 -7.48 -39.08 -57.01
C MET A 59 -6.94 -37.66 -56.96
N ASP A 60 -7.77 -36.71 -57.40
CA ASP A 60 -7.59 -35.29 -57.08
C ASP A 60 -7.52 -35.20 -55.56
N ASN A 61 -6.31 -35.02 -55.09
CA ASN A 61 -6.03 -34.78 -53.69
C ASN A 61 -6.49 -33.36 -53.39
N VAL A 62 -7.83 -33.18 -53.29
CA VAL A 62 -8.43 -31.92 -52.91
C VAL A 62 -8.04 -31.64 -51.51
N ALA A 63 -7.08 -30.78 -51.33
CA ALA A 63 -6.71 -30.27 -50.00
C ALA A 63 -7.91 -29.63 -49.34
N THR A 64 -8.42 -30.28 -48.33
CA THR A 64 -9.50 -29.74 -47.51
C THR A 64 -8.94 -28.61 -46.67
N VAL A 65 -9.23 -27.39 -47.03
CA VAL A 65 -8.87 -26.20 -46.23
C VAL A 65 -10.04 -25.82 -45.32
N ALA A 66 -9.76 -25.62 -44.05
CA ALA A 66 -10.73 -25.02 -43.17
C ALA A 66 -10.74 -23.50 -43.42
N ALA A 67 -11.90 -22.99 -43.84
CA ALA A 67 -12.09 -21.55 -44.03
C ALA A 67 -12.77 -20.98 -42.76
N GLU A 68 -12.12 -20.07 -42.12
CA GLU A 68 -12.70 -19.32 -40.99
C GLU A 68 -12.77 -17.83 -41.36
N ASN A 69 -13.89 -17.20 -41.06
CA ASN A 69 -14.03 -15.77 -41.29
C ASN A 69 -13.18 -14.99 -40.29
N PRO A 70 -12.50 -13.91 -40.74
CA PRO A 70 -11.77 -13.05 -39.84
C PRO A 70 -12.73 -12.46 -38.80
N LYS A 71 -12.27 -12.39 -37.54
CA LYS A 71 -13.04 -11.83 -36.41
C LYS A 71 -12.46 -10.48 -36.06
N SER A 72 -13.34 -9.52 -35.72
CA SER A 72 -12.85 -8.28 -35.10
C SER A 72 -12.56 -8.55 -33.64
N GLY A 73 -11.40 -8.12 -33.19
CA GLY A 73 -10.93 -8.32 -31.79
C GLY A 73 -9.98 -7.24 -31.35
N THR A 74 -9.58 -7.31 -30.10
CA THR A 74 -8.54 -6.48 -29.54
C THR A 74 -7.26 -7.32 -29.41
N ILE A 75 -6.15 -6.78 -29.90
CA ILE A 75 -4.82 -7.38 -29.72
C ILE A 75 -4.06 -6.50 -28.72
N GLU A 76 -3.56 -7.15 -27.69
CA GLU A 76 -2.72 -6.50 -26.67
C GLU A 76 -1.34 -7.13 -26.67
N ARG A 77 -0.34 -6.27 -26.69
CA ARG A 77 1.05 -6.66 -26.46
C ARG A 77 1.43 -6.31 -25.05
N THR A 78 1.80 -7.31 -24.26
CA THR A 78 2.25 -7.13 -22.90
C THR A 78 3.76 -7.17 -22.80
N THR A 79 4.33 -6.37 -21.91
CA THR A 79 5.74 -6.40 -21.56
C THR A 79 5.88 -6.74 -20.09
N SER A 80 6.77 -7.67 -19.77
CA SER A 80 7.06 -8.04 -18.39
C SER A 80 8.43 -7.51 -17.97
N THR A 81 8.49 -6.97 -16.76
CA THR A 81 9.71 -6.47 -16.12
C THR A 81 9.72 -6.85 -14.64
N SER A 82 10.86 -6.69 -13.97
CA SER A 82 10.95 -6.85 -12.52
C SER A 82 10.64 -5.52 -11.85
N GLY A 83 9.84 -5.56 -10.79
CA GLY A 83 9.56 -4.41 -9.92
C GLY A 83 9.85 -4.73 -8.46
N THR A 84 9.99 -3.69 -7.67
CA THR A 84 10.19 -3.80 -6.21
C THR A 84 8.93 -3.28 -5.51
N VAL A 85 8.44 -4.04 -4.55
CA VAL A 85 7.30 -3.63 -3.70
C VAL A 85 7.81 -2.61 -2.68
N GLU A 86 7.19 -1.45 -2.65
CA GLU A 86 7.45 -0.37 -1.70
C GLU A 86 6.21 -0.20 -0.80
N ALA A 87 6.41 0.27 0.44
CA ALA A 87 5.28 0.76 1.23
C ALA A 87 4.77 2.06 0.61
N SER A 88 3.47 2.31 0.75
CA SER A 88 2.86 3.57 0.26
C SER A 88 3.50 4.77 0.94
N ASP A 89 3.65 4.68 2.25
CA ASP A 89 4.21 5.75 3.06
C ASP A 89 5.33 5.19 3.92
N VAL A 90 6.52 5.76 3.77
CA VAL A 90 7.67 5.50 4.65
C VAL A 90 8.06 6.81 5.30
N VAL A 91 8.03 6.84 6.62
CA VAL A 91 8.37 8.03 7.40
C VAL A 91 9.58 7.73 8.27
N TYR A 92 10.60 8.56 8.11
CA TYR A 92 11.78 8.58 8.96
C TYR A 92 11.51 9.49 10.16
N VAL A 93 11.60 8.95 11.35
CA VAL A 93 11.41 9.70 12.60
C VAL A 93 12.77 10.18 13.09
N TYR A 94 12.88 11.49 13.29
CA TYR A 94 14.12 12.14 13.74
C TYR A 94 13.96 12.75 15.11
N ALA A 95 15.05 12.79 15.88
CA ALA A 95 15.12 13.51 17.14
C ALA A 95 14.91 15.01 16.92
N LYS A 96 13.98 15.63 17.64
CA LYS A 96 13.74 17.08 17.61
C LYS A 96 14.66 17.85 18.57
N ALA A 97 15.24 17.16 19.56
CA ALA A 97 16.16 17.71 20.55
C ALA A 97 17.34 16.75 20.79
N SER A 98 18.45 17.28 21.31
CA SER A 98 19.59 16.47 21.75
C SER A 98 19.41 16.09 23.23
N GLY A 99 19.82 14.88 23.59
CA GLY A 99 19.74 14.38 24.96
C GLY A 99 19.95 12.87 25.07
N ASP A 100 19.76 12.33 26.25
CA ASP A 100 19.90 10.92 26.52
C ASP A 100 18.54 10.21 26.45
N VAL A 101 18.48 9.06 25.78
CA VAL A 101 17.26 8.25 25.67
C VAL A 101 16.98 7.60 27.04
N THR A 102 15.84 7.94 27.64
CA THR A 102 15.45 7.42 28.97
C THR A 102 14.49 6.23 28.89
N GLY A 103 13.82 6.06 27.75
CA GLY A 103 12.92 4.94 27.55
C GLY A 103 12.62 4.74 26.08
N VAL A 104 12.56 3.47 25.66
CA VAL A 104 12.13 3.01 24.36
C VAL A 104 10.92 2.09 24.58
N ASN A 105 9.75 2.43 24.04
CA ASN A 105 8.49 1.76 24.32
C ASN A 105 8.05 0.80 23.21
N VAL A 106 8.84 0.67 22.16
CA VAL A 106 8.52 -0.08 20.96
C VAL A 106 9.75 -0.81 20.44
N SER A 107 9.54 -1.87 19.67
CA SER A 107 10.61 -2.69 19.08
C SER A 107 10.43 -2.79 17.56
N VAL A 108 11.50 -3.19 16.86
CA VAL A 108 11.43 -3.50 15.43
C VAL A 108 10.40 -4.59 15.19
N GLY A 109 9.50 -4.35 14.26
CA GLY A 109 8.40 -5.25 13.92
C GLY A 109 7.07 -4.93 14.58
N ASP A 110 7.04 -4.06 15.61
CA ASP A 110 5.80 -3.65 16.28
C ASP A 110 4.92 -2.77 15.39
N MET A 111 3.60 -2.93 15.57
CA MET A 111 2.61 -2.05 14.98
C MET A 111 2.33 -0.88 15.91
N VAL A 112 2.40 0.33 15.38
CA VAL A 112 2.16 1.57 16.12
C VAL A 112 1.02 2.37 15.50
N THR A 113 0.31 3.13 16.34
CA THR A 113 -0.72 4.06 15.89
C THR A 113 -0.17 5.49 15.88
N ALA A 114 -0.70 6.34 14.99
CA ALA A 114 -0.33 7.75 14.96
C ALA A 114 -0.53 8.40 16.34
N GLY A 115 0.49 9.14 16.82
CA GLY A 115 0.52 9.75 18.16
C GLY A 115 1.01 8.83 19.28
N GLN A 116 1.25 7.54 19.03
CA GLN A 116 1.80 6.62 20.03
C GLN A 116 3.22 7.02 20.41
N LEU A 117 3.54 7.01 21.71
CA LEU A 117 4.86 7.30 22.23
C LEU A 117 5.85 6.20 21.85
N LEU A 118 6.90 6.55 21.11
CA LEU A 118 7.96 5.65 20.69
C LEU A 118 9.11 5.61 21.70
N CYS A 119 9.65 6.78 22.02
CA CYS A 119 10.72 6.92 22.99
C CYS A 119 10.66 8.27 23.72
N THR A 120 11.37 8.35 24.81
CA THR A 120 11.55 9.58 25.61
C THR A 120 13.02 9.94 25.65
N ILE A 121 13.32 11.24 25.47
CA ILE A 121 14.66 11.81 25.48
C ILE A 121 14.73 12.80 26.66
N ASN A 122 15.64 12.61 27.57
CA ASN A 122 15.89 13.57 28.63
C ASN A 122 16.77 14.70 28.08
N THR A 123 16.24 15.92 28.10
CA THR A 123 16.96 17.10 27.64
C THR A 123 17.05 18.13 28.78
N GLU A 124 18.24 18.71 29.00
CA GLU A 124 18.42 19.80 29.99
C GLU A 124 17.55 21.02 29.64
N GLN A 125 17.13 21.13 28.37
CA GLN A 125 16.28 22.22 27.88
C GLN A 125 14.87 22.18 28.46
N VAL A 126 14.31 20.99 28.76
CA VAL A 126 13.01 20.86 29.42
C VAL A 126 13.06 21.44 30.83
N GLU A 127 14.11 21.13 31.60
CA GLU A 127 14.28 21.65 32.96
C GLU A 127 14.48 23.17 32.93
N THR A 128 15.34 23.67 32.04
CA THR A 128 15.58 25.11 31.87
C THR A 128 14.30 25.85 31.49
N ALA A 129 13.52 25.33 30.55
CA ALA A 129 12.24 25.93 30.14
C ALA A 129 11.20 25.88 31.26
N LYS A 130 11.18 24.80 32.05
CA LYS A 130 10.32 24.70 33.23
C LYS A 130 10.64 25.77 34.26
N ASN A 131 11.91 25.93 34.61
CA ASN A 131 12.34 26.95 35.58
C ASN A 131 11.99 28.37 35.09
N ALA A 132 12.11 28.65 33.78
CA ALA A 132 11.70 29.92 33.18
C ALA A 132 10.19 30.14 33.30
N MET A 133 9.38 29.11 33.02
CA MET A 133 7.93 29.15 33.15
C MET A 133 7.49 29.37 34.61
N ASP A 134 8.11 28.64 35.55
CA ASP A 134 7.82 28.76 36.99
C ASP A 134 8.14 30.17 37.47
N SER A 135 9.29 30.76 37.09
CA SER A 135 9.65 32.15 37.39
C SER A 135 8.64 33.15 36.81
N ALA A 136 8.24 32.98 35.56
CA ALA A 136 7.24 33.83 34.94
C ALA A 136 5.87 33.73 35.61
N SER A 137 5.50 32.52 36.12
CA SER A 137 4.27 32.28 36.86
C SER A 137 4.23 33.05 38.20
N VAL A 138 5.37 33.09 38.94
CA VAL A 138 5.49 33.88 40.15
C VAL A 138 5.33 35.36 39.87
N ASN A 139 6.02 35.89 38.85
CA ASN A 139 5.92 37.27 38.45
C ASN A 139 4.48 37.67 38.01
N LEU A 140 3.79 36.77 37.32
CA LEU A 140 2.39 36.98 36.96
C LEU A 140 1.50 37.05 38.20
N THR A 141 1.67 36.13 39.13
CA THR A 141 0.90 36.11 40.40
C THR A 141 1.10 37.39 41.19
N GLU A 142 2.33 37.91 41.27
CA GLU A 142 2.67 39.17 41.92
C GLU A 142 1.99 40.33 41.22
N ALA A 143 2.11 40.42 39.89
CA ALA A 143 1.50 41.51 39.12
C ALA A 143 -0.04 41.52 39.23
N GLN A 144 -0.68 40.34 39.16
CA GLN A 144 -2.14 40.20 39.38
C GLN A 144 -2.58 40.60 40.80
N SER A 145 -1.80 40.22 41.81
CA SER A 145 -2.05 40.60 43.20
C SER A 145 -1.93 42.12 43.39
N ASN A 146 -0.93 42.75 42.77
CA ASN A 146 -0.73 44.19 42.77
C ASN A 146 -1.92 44.88 42.03
N LEU A 147 -2.29 44.41 40.85
CA LEU A 147 -3.41 44.94 40.08
C LEU A 147 -4.71 44.87 40.89
N SER A 148 -4.97 43.74 41.55
CA SER A 148 -6.19 43.58 42.39
C SER A 148 -6.22 44.56 43.54
N ARG A 149 -5.07 44.83 44.22
CA ARG A 149 -4.99 45.87 45.29
C ARG A 149 -5.21 47.27 44.73
N MET A 150 -4.57 47.58 43.61
CA MET A 150 -4.70 48.90 42.96
C MET A 150 -6.08 49.14 42.38
N GLN A 151 -6.81 48.12 42.02
CA GLN A 151 -8.22 48.22 41.62
C GLN A 151 -9.08 48.77 42.71
N LEU A 152 -8.89 48.37 43.98
CA LEU A 152 -9.62 48.88 45.12
C LEU A 152 -9.31 50.35 45.38
N LEU A 153 -8.03 50.75 45.27
CA LEU A 153 -7.59 52.12 45.44
C LEU A 153 -8.11 53.04 44.32
N TYR A 154 -8.12 52.52 43.08
CA TYR A 154 -8.67 53.25 41.93
C TYR A 154 -10.18 53.51 42.10
N GLN A 155 -10.93 52.51 42.56
CA GLN A 155 -12.37 52.64 42.85
C GLN A 155 -12.66 53.63 44.01
N GLY A 156 -11.69 53.76 44.93
CA GLY A 156 -11.76 54.77 46.02
C GLY A 156 -11.36 56.16 45.58
N GLY A 157 -10.78 56.35 44.39
CA GLY A 157 -10.25 57.61 43.92
C GLY A 157 -8.86 57.97 44.45
N ASP A 158 -8.12 56.99 45.05
CA ASP A 158 -6.85 57.22 45.74
C ASP A 158 -5.64 57.13 44.78
N ILE A 159 -5.84 56.68 43.51
CA ILE A 159 -4.82 56.66 42.45
C ILE A 159 -5.34 57.24 41.18
N SER A 160 -4.42 57.76 40.31
CA SER A 160 -4.73 58.38 39.03
C SER A 160 -5.03 57.31 37.94
N ASP A 161 -5.71 57.73 36.85
CA ASP A 161 -5.94 56.90 35.67
C ASP A 161 -4.63 56.39 35.09
N GLN A 162 -3.58 57.22 35.04
CA GLN A 162 -2.26 56.85 34.53
C GLN A 162 -1.61 55.76 35.37
N GLU A 163 -1.72 55.85 36.70
CA GLU A 163 -1.17 54.78 37.57
C GLU A 163 -1.94 53.48 37.43
N TRP A 164 -3.28 53.58 37.31
CA TRP A 164 -4.12 52.43 37.06
C TRP A 164 -3.76 51.72 35.76
N GLU A 165 -3.62 52.46 34.63
CA GLU A 165 -3.17 51.92 33.36
C GLU A 165 -1.80 51.29 33.45
N GLN A 166 -0.89 51.84 34.24
CA GLN A 166 0.44 51.27 34.45
C GLN A 166 0.38 49.84 35.07
N TYR A 167 -0.48 49.67 36.11
CA TYR A 167 -0.65 48.34 36.72
C TYR A 167 -1.35 47.35 35.79
N GLN A 168 -2.32 47.80 35.02
CA GLN A 168 -2.94 46.98 33.98
C GLN A 168 -1.92 46.51 32.95
N ASN A 169 -1.08 47.42 32.45
CA ASN A 169 -0.04 47.09 31.48
C ASN A 169 1.01 46.17 32.08
N GLN A 170 1.38 46.37 33.36
CA GLN A 170 2.33 45.49 34.05
C GLN A 170 1.76 44.06 34.20
N ALA A 171 0.50 43.92 34.61
CA ALA A 171 -0.16 42.63 34.71
C ALA A 171 -0.29 41.95 33.33
N LYS A 172 -0.63 42.73 32.29
CA LYS A 172 -0.71 42.24 30.91
C LYS A 172 0.63 41.78 30.39
N THR A 173 1.71 42.51 30.67
CA THR A 173 3.08 42.14 30.28
C THR A 173 3.52 40.85 30.97
N ALA A 174 3.23 40.72 32.29
CA ALA A 174 3.53 39.52 33.06
C ALA A 174 2.75 38.30 32.50
N GLN A 175 1.49 38.49 32.10
CA GLN A 175 0.67 37.46 31.47
C GLN A 175 1.31 36.97 30.18
N LEU A 176 1.69 37.88 29.27
CA LEU A 176 2.32 37.54 27.99
C LEU A 176 3.67 36.83 28.16
N ASN A 177 4.46 37.24 29.17
CA ASN A 177 5.73 36.60 29.49
C ASN A 177 5.51 35.17 29.97
N TYR A 178 4.51 34.93 30.83
CA TYR A 178 4.15 33.59 31.29
C TYR A 178 3.68 32.71 30.12
N GLU A 179 2.77 33.23 29.29
CA GLU A 179 2.27 32.50 28.10
C GLU A 179 3.41 32.10 27.16
N SER A 180 4.35 33.01 26.93
CA SER A 180 5.53 32.74 26.10
C SER A 180 6.45 31.66 26.71
N ALA A 181 6.71 31.77 28.03
CA ALA A 181 7.53 30.79 28.75
C ALA A 181 6.85 29.41 28.77
N LYS A 182 5.52 29.39 29.01
CA LYS A 182 4.73 28.18 28.99
C LYS A 182 4.76 27.51 27.62
N LEU A 183 4.56 28.27 26.54
CA LEU A 183 4.63 27.74 25.17
C LEU A 183 6.01 27.14 24.85
N ASN A 184 7.08 27.77 25.33
CA ASN A 184 8.42 27.24 25.20
C ASN A 184 8.59 25.92 25.95
N TYR A 185 8.12 25.85 27.20
CA TYR A 185 8.14 24.62 28.00
C TYR A 185 7.36 23.49 27.31
N ASP A 186 6.11 23.75 26.91
CA ASP A 186 5.26 22.77 26.23
C ASP A 186 5.94 22.23 24.96
N ARG A 187 6.62 23.09 24.21
CA ARG A 187 7.41 22.69 23.02
C ARG A 187 8.61 21.81 23.37
N GLN A 188 9.35 22.13 24.45
CA GLN A 188 10.47 21.29 24.87
C GLN A 188 10.00 19.92 25.36
N VAL A 189 8.86 19.85 26.04
CA VAL A 189 8.22 18.57 26.43
C VAL A 189 7.80 17.77 25.20
N GLU A 190 7.20 18.41 24.19
CA GLU A 190 6.89 17.76 22.92
C GLU A 190 8.13 17.19 22.23
N TYR A 191 9.25 17.96 22.24
CA TYR A 191 10.50 17.51 21.62
C TYR A 191 11.17 16.36 22.37
N SER A 192 10.95 16.28 23.70
CA SER A 192 11.47 15.18 24.53
C SER A 192 10.65 13.90 24.40
N SER A 193 9.42 13.98 23.90
CA SER A 193 8.50 12.85 23.75
C SER A 193 8.29 12.56 22.27
N VAL A 194 9.05 11.60 21.76
CA VAL A 194 8.98 11.24 20.33
C VAL A 194 7.79 10.32 20.10
N THR A 195 6.87 10.76 19.24
CA THR A 195 5.65 10.02 18.90
C THR A 195 5.64 9.61 17.43
N ALA A 196 4.89 8.56 17.12
CA ALA A 196 4.69 8.08 15.75
C ALA A 196 3.90 9.11 14.92
N PRO A 197 4.42 9.60 13.79
CA PRO A 197 3.71 10.54 12.92
C PRO A 197 2.60 9.89 12.12
N ILE A 198 2.72 8.60 11.85
CA ILE A 198 1.73 7.77 11.12
C ILE A 198 1.51 6.45 11.83
N SER A 199 0.38 5.81 11.55
CA SER A 199 0.16 4.40 11.93
C SER A 199 0.89 3.49 10.96
N GLY A 200 1.51 2.43 11.48
CA GLY A 200 2.28 1.51 10.66
C GLY A 200 3.19 0.60 11.45
N LYS A 201 4.07 -0.09 10.75
CA LYS A 201 5.03 -1.04 11.31
C LYS A 201 6.40 -0.39 11.44
N ILE A 202 7.07 -0.62 12.55
CA ILE A 202 8.47 -0.20 12.75
C ILE A 202 9.38 -1.14 11.96
N GLU A 203 10.08 -0.60 10.97
CA GLU A 203 11.02 -1.36 10.14
C GLU A 203 12.44 -1.35 10.71
N THR A 204 12.88 -0.20 11.23
CA THR A 204 14.18 -0.07 11.92
C THR A 204 14.03 0.74 13.19
N MET A 205 14.87 0.45 14.17
CA MET A 205 15.06 1.21 15.40
C MET A 205 16.56 1.35 15.60
N ASP A 206 17.04 2.59 15.51
CA ASP A 206 18.48 2.89 15.50
C ASP A 206 18.96 3.42 16.86
N ILE A 207 18.18 3.23 17.94
CA ILE A 207 18.46 3.72 19.30
C ILE A 207 18.14 2.68 20.37
N ASP A 208 18.92 2.73 21.43
CA ASP A 208 18.71 1.98 22.67
C ASP A 208 18.57 2.93 23.89
N VAL A 209 18.06 2.39 25.00
CA VAL A 209 17.98 3.13 26.26
C VAL A 209 19.41 3.47 26.75
N TYR A 210 19.61 4.72 27.15
CA TYR A 210 20.88 5.35 27.54
C TYR A 210 21.75 5.82 26.38
N ASP A 211 21.34 5.69 25.13
CA ASP A 211 22.06 6.30 24.03
C ASP A 211 21.93 7.83 24.06
N HIS A 212 23.01 8.51 23.71
CA HIS A 212 22.97 9.95 23.48
C HIS A 212 22.63 10.25 22.02
N VAL A 213 21.54 10.97 21.81
CA VAL A 213 21.09 11.37 20.47
C VAL A 213 21.28 12.87 20.25
N ASN A 214 21.69 13.23 19.06
CA ASN A 214 21.76 14.62 18.61
C ASN A 214 20.46 15.02 17.92
N GLN A 215 20.20 16.33 17.88
CA GLN A 215 19.10 16.87 17.07
C GLN A 215 19.27 16.44 15.61
N GLN A 216 18.18 16.02 14.97
CA GLN A 216 18.11 15.46 13.61
C GLN A 216 18.74 14.05 13.46
N ALA A 217 19.15 13.38 14.54
CA ALA A 217 19.49 11.97 14.44
C ALA A 217 18.25 11.16 14.07
N GLN A 218 18.38 10.20 13.14
CA GLN A 218 17.33 9.25 12.81
C GLN A 218 17.14 8.30 13.99
N LEU A 219 15.91 8.11 14.43
CA LEU A 219 15.55 7.26 15.55
C LEU A 219 14.93 5.94 15.10
N CYS A 220 14.00 6.02 14.17
CA CYS A 220 13.34 4.84 13.60
C CYS A 220 12.75 5.13 12.22
N VAL A 221 12.38 4.06 11.52
CA VAL A 221 11.65 4.12 10.25
C VAL A 221 10.31 3.41 10.42
N ILE A 222 9.23 4.08 10.07
CA ILE A 222 7.86 3.56 10.12
C ILE A 222 7.36 3.40 8.70
N SER A 223 6.92 2.18 8.37
CA SER A 223 6.23 1.84 7.13
C SER A 223 4.72 1.87 7.37
N GLY A 224 4.01 2.74 6.69
CA GLY A 224 2.55 2.86 6.82
C GLY A 224 1.81 1.57 6.45
N GLU A 225 0.62 1.38 7.05
CA GLU A 225 -0.30 0.28 6.74
C GLU A 225 -1.07 0.49 5.43
N GLY A 226 -0.81 1.59 4.71
CA GLY A 226 -1.48 1.90 3.44
C GLY A 226 -1.22 0.86 2.35
N ASP A 227 -1.94 1.02 1.25
CA ASP A 227 -1.80 0.20 0.07
C ASP A 227 -0.33 0.10 -0.36
N LYS A 228 0.09 -1.08 -0.78
CA LYS A 228 1.45 -1.27 -1.29
C LYS A 228 1.58 -0.61 -2.65
N ARG A 229 2.80 -0.16 -2.95
CA ARG A 229 3.18 0.33 -4.27
C ARG A 229 4.22 -0.58 -4.87
N VAL A 230 4.28 -0.63 -6.18
CA VAL A 230 5.37 -1.25 -6.90
C VAL A 230 6.07 -0.19 -7.73
N SER A 231 7.39 -0.15 -7.65
CA SER A 231 8.22 0.62 -8.56
C SER A 231 8.95 -0.31 -9.53
N PHE A 232 8.96 0.06 -10.80
CA PHE A 232 9.63 -0.70 -11.83
C PHE A 232 10.16 0.24 -12.92
N TYR A 233 11.04 -0.29 -13.76
CA TYR A 233 11.70 0.48 -14.81
C TYR A 233 11.32 -0.08 -16.17
N VAL A 234 11.08 0.81 -17.12
CA VAL A 234 10.72 0.49 -18.50
C VAL A 234 11.54 1.32 -19.48
N SER A 235 11.66 0.83 -20.73
CA SER A 235 12.29 1.58 -21.81
C SER A 235 11.38 2.72 -22.29
N GLU A 236 11.95 3.71 -22.97
CA GLU A 236 11.22 4.84 -23.56
C GLU A 236 10.06 4.41 -24.44
N ARG A 237 10.27 3.37 -25.26
CA ARG A 237 9.24 2.81 -26.13
C ARG A 237 8.02 2.29 -25.37
N VAL A 238 8.22 1.68 -24.20
CA VAL A 238 7.12 1.19 -23.36
C VAL A 238 6.47 2.36 -22.61
N MET A 239 7.31 3.25 -22.05
CA MET A 239 6.86 4.42 -21.29
C MET A 239 5.92 5.33 -22.11
N SER A 240 6.24 5.55 -23.40
CA SER A 240 5.42 6.44 -24.27
C SER A 240 4.00 5.93 -24.50
N ASN A 241 3.71 4.68 -24.23
CA ASN A 241 2.37 4.07 -24.35
C ASN A 241 1.69 3.84 -23.00
N LEU A 242 2.34 4.21 -21.88
CA LEU A 242 1.78 4.07 -20.53
C LEU A 242 1.25 5.41 -20.04
N ASN A 243 0.07 5.38 -19.46
CA ASN A 243 -0.57 6.55 -18.86
C ASN A 243 -0.89 6.29 -17.40
N GLN A 244 -1.00 7.36 -16.63
CA GLN A 244 -1.58 7.31 -15.30
C GLN A 244 -3.02 6.79 -15.39
N GLY A 245 -3.36 5.81 -14.54
CA GLY A 245 -4.66 5.15 -14.55
C GLY A 245 -4.68 3.84 -15.34
N ASP A 246 -3.62 3.48 -16.08
CA ASP A 246 -3.56 2.21 -16.78
C ASP A 246 -3.49 1.04 -15.80
N ALA A 247 -4.23 -0.02 -16.13
CA ALA A 247 -4.21 -1.25 -15.38
C ALA A 247 -2.92 -2.04 -15.64
N MET A 248 -2.40 -2.66 -14.61
CA MET A 248 -1.27 -3.57 -14.68
C MET A 248 -1.47 -4.78 -13.78
N THR A 249 -0.71 -5.84 -14.02
CA THR A 249 -0.71 -7.01 -13.16
C THR A 249 0.67 -7.32 -12.63
N ILE A 250 0.74 -7.79 -11.39
CA ILE A 250 1.96 -8.34 -10.84
C ILE A 250 1.75 -9.80 -10.46
N VAL A 251 2.82 -10.56 -10.58
CA VAL A 251 2.84 -11.97 -10.17
C VAL A 251 3.94 -12.18 -9.15
N LYS A 252 3.58 -12.75 -8.01
CA LYS A 252 4.50 -13.20 -6.96
C LYS A 252 4.09 -14.58 -6.48
N ASP A 253 5.03 -15.52 -6.53
CA ASP A 253 4.87 -16.91 -6.06
C ASP A 253 3.60 -17.60 -6.61
N GLY A 254 3.24 -17.30 -7.88
CA GLY A 254 2.06 -17.84 -8.56
C GLY A 254 0.75 -17.12 -8.26
N THR A 255 0.75 -16.14 -7.39
CA THR A 255 -0.41 -15.29 -7.10
C THR A 255 -0.35 -14.03 -7.95
N THR A 256 -1.47 -13.67 -8.56
CA THR A 256 -1.61 -12.45 -9.37
C THR A 256 -2.33 -11.39 -8.57
N TYR A 257 -1.84 -10.17 -8.62
CA TYR A 257 -2.43 -8.99 -8.01
C TYR A 257 -2.64 -7.94 -9.11
N ASP A 258 -3.77 -7.28 -9.07
CA ASP A 258 -4.07 -6.17 -9.95
C ASP A 258 -3.58 -4.86 -9.36
N GLY A 259 -3.09 -3.97 -10.22
CA GLY A 259 -2.62 -2.66 -9.84
C GLY A 259 -2.96 -1.60 -10.86
N VAL A 260 -2.81 -0.35 -10.44
CA VAL A 260 -3.07 0.82 -11.28
C VAL A 260 -1.85 1.72 -11.27
N ILE A 261 -1.41 2.15 -12.46
CA ILE A 261 -0.28 3.07 -12.62
C ILE A 261 -0.66 4.44 -12.04
N THR A 262 0.12 4.91 -11.06
CA THR A 262 -0.09 6.23 -10.43
C THR A 262 0.87 7.27 -10.94
N ASP A 263 2.10 6.89 -11.26
CA ASP A 263 3.14 7.80 -11.71
C ASP A 263 3.90 7.23 -12.91
N VAL A 264 4.06 8.05 -13.94
CA VAL A 264 4.91 7.79 -15.10
C VAL A 264 5.98 8.88 -15.15
N SER A 265 7.23 8.54 -14.81
CA SER A 265 8.33 9.50 -14.89
C SER A 265 8.61 9.88 -16.34
N SER A 266 8.71 11.16 -16.61
CA SER A 266 9.16 11.70 -17.92
C SER A 266 10.68 11.85 -18.01
N MET A 267 11.40 11.61 -16.90
CA MET A 267 12.87 11.68 -16.84
C MET A 267 13.44 10.27 -16.70
N ALA A 268 14.40 9.95 -17.55
CA ALA A 268 15.14 8.69 -17.42
C ALA A 268 16.08 8.75 -16.22
N ASP A 269 16.25 7.64 -15.55
CA ASP A 269 17.24 7.44 -14.51
C ASP A 269 18.64 7.44 -15.15
N GLU A 270 19.53 8.30 -14.65
CA GLU A 270 20.86 8.53 -15.22
C GLU A 270 21.75 7.28 -15.16
N SER A 271 21.49 6.36 -14.24
CA SER A 271 22.32 5.17 -14.04
C SER A 271 22.01 4.05 -15.04
N ASN A 272 20.76 3.93 -15.49
CA ASN A 272 20.31 2.81 -16.32
C ASN A 272 19.61 3.23 -17.62
N GLY A 273 19.31 4.54 -17.80
CA GLY A 273 18.64 5.05 -18.99
C GLY A 273 17.16 4.65 -19.11
N LEU A 274 16.55 4.14 -18.04
CA LEU A 274 15.18 3.66 -18.03
C LEU A 274 14.26 4.65 -17.29
N PHE A 275 12.97 4.56 -17.56
CA PHE A 275 11.95 5.42 -16.95
C PHE A 275 11.31 4.71 -15.76
N LYS A 276 11.27 5.37 -14.60
CA LYS A 276 10.66 4.83 -13.39
C LYS A 276 9.15 5.00 -13.44
N ILE A 277 8.43 3.90 -13.24
CA ILE A 277 6.98 3.85 -13.14
C ILE A 277 6.62 3.43 -11.73
N LYS A 278 5.57 4.03 -11.16
CA LYS A 278 4.98 3.58 -9.90
C LYS A 278 3.53 3.21 -10.10
N ALA A 279 3.11 2.16 -9.43
CA ALA A 279 1.72 1.72 -9.44
C ALA A 279 1.26 1.35 -8.03
N GLU A 280 0.02 1.59 -7.72
CA GLU A 280 -0.65 1.20 -6.49
C GLU A 280 -1.23 -0.21 -6.59
N LEU A 281 -1.21 -0.92 -5.47
CA LEU A 281 -1.64 -2.32 -5.33
C LEU A 281 -2.61 -2.45 -4.17
N PRO A 282 -3.91 -2.16 -4.36
CA PRO A 282 -4.89 -2.08 -3.28
C PRO A 282 -5.05 -3.39 -2.47
N GLU A 283 -4.82 -4.53 -3.09
CA GLU A 283 -5.06 -5.85 -2.47
C GLU A 283 -3.76 -6.59 -2.09
N ALA A 284 -2.61 -5.93 -2.16
CA ALA A 284 -1.31 -6.57 -1.99
C ALA A 284 -0.71 -6.46 -0.57
N ASN A 285 -1.55 -6.33 0.46
CA ASN A 285 -1.10 -6.20 1.87
C ASN A 285 -0.27 -7.39 2.36
N SER A 286 -0.42 -8.57 1.74
CA SER A 286 0.37 -9.76 2.05
C SER A 286 1.81 -9.71 1.52
N LEU A 287 2.13 -8.79 0.61
CA LEU A 287 3.46 -8.67 0.05
C LEU A 287 4.40 -7.94 1.01
N SER A 288 5.59 -8.51 1.20
CA SER A 288 6.63 -7.87 2.01
C SER A 288 7.25 -6.69 1.25
N THR A 289 7.41 -5.56 1.94
CA THR A 289 8.16 -4.41 1.42
C THR A 289 9.59 -4.84 1.07
N GLY A 290 10.13 -4.33 -0.04
CA GLY A 290 11.45 -4.72 -0.57
C GLY A 290 11.45 -6.00 -1.40
N SER A 291 10.33 -6.73 -1.49
CA SER A 291 10.27 -7.95 -2.30
C SER A 291 10.25 -7.62 -3.80
N THR A 292 10.92 -8.49 -4.58
CA THR A 292 10.88 -8.40 -6.04
C THR A 292 9.68 -9.17 -6.59
N VAL A 293 8.99 -8.56 -7.55
CA VAL A 293 7.80 -9.09 -8.21
C VAL A 293 7.95 -8.99 -9.73
N LYS A 294 7.24 -9.86 -10.46
CA LYS A 294 7.14 -9.76 -11.92
C LYS A 294 5.97 -8.84 -12.25
N VAL A 295 6.26 -7.72 -12.89
CA VAL A 295 5.28 -6.73 -13.36
C VAL A 295 4.97 -6.99 -14.82
N THR A 296 3.70 -6.96 -15.20
CA THR A 296 3.23 -7.06 -16.59
C THR A 296 2.35 -5.87 -16.91
N VAL A 297 2.76 -5.10 -17.91
CA VAL A 297 2.02 -3.93 -18.42
C VAL A 297 1.64 -4.15 -19.88
N THR A 298 0.52 -3.59 -20.30
CA THR A 298 0.13 -3.55 -21.71
C THR A 298 0.93 -2.45 -22.40
N SER A 299 1.84 -2.84 -23.28
CA SER A 299 2.73 -1.91 -24.00
C SER A 299 2.14 -1.36 -25.29
N GLU A 300 1.25 -2.09 -25.91
CA GLU A 300 0.55 -1.67 -27.13
C GLU A 300 -0.84 -2.33 -27.14
N ARG A 301 -1.87 -1.58 -27.54
CA ARG A 301 -3.24 -2.07 -27.65
C ARG A 301 -3.84 -1.60 -28.97
N ALA A 302 -4.34 -2.53 -29.75
CA ALA A 302 -5.06 -2.26 -30.98
C ALA A 302 -6.48 -2.82 -30.88
N GLU A 303 -7.47 -1.94 -30.89
CA GLU A 303 -8.90 -2.28 -30.80
C GLU A 303 -9.53 -2.36 -32.15
N ASN A 304 -10.57 -3.21 -32.31
CA ASN A 304 -11.33 -3.39 -33.52
C ASN A 304 -10.49 -3.78 -34.76
N VAL A 305 -9.39 -4.50 -34.55
CA VAL A 305 -8.55 -5.02 -35.63
C VAL A 305 -9.06 -6.37 -36.10
N MET A 306 -8.93 -6.63 -37.41
CA MET A 306 -9.22 -7.95 -37.97
C MET A 306 -8.16 -8.95 -37.54
N THR A 307 -8.58 -10.00 -36.84
CA THR A 307 -7.70 -11.09 -36.39
C THR A 307 -7.92 -12.32 -37.25
N VAL A 308 -6.82 -12.96 -37.64
CA VAL A 308 -6.83 -14.25 -38.35
C VAL A 308 -6.01 -15.24 -37.51
N PRO A 309 -6.35 -16.54 -37.52
CA PRO A 309 -5.54 -17.57 -36.86
C PRO A 309 -4.11 -17.58 -37.40
N VAL A 310 -3.14 -17.84 -36.54
CA VAL A 310 -1.72 -17.91 -36.96
C VAL A 310 -1.49 -18.96 -38.02
N ASP A 311 -2.25 -20.05 -38.01
CA ASP A 311 -2.16 -21.16 -38.96
C ASP A 311 -2.70 -20.78 -40.36
N ALA A 312 -3.33 -19.61 -40.50
CA ALA A 312 -3.80 -19.08 -41.77
C ALA A 312 -2.76 -18.21 -42.53
N ILE A 313 -1.59 -18.01 -41.91
CA ILE A 313 -0.49 -17.19 -42.47
C ILE A 313 0.62 -18.11 -42.97
N TYR A 314 0.80 -18.18 -44.28
CA TYR A 314 1.87 -18.93 -44.95
C TYR A 314 2.97 -17.99 -45.42
#